data_614185432c0de6ced2eab69e61ba76e2
#
_entry.id   614185432c0de6ced2eab69e61ba76e2
#
_cell.length_a   1.000
_cell.length_b   1.000
_cell.length_c   1.000
_cell.angle_alpha   90.00
_cell.angle_beta   90.00
_cell.angle_gamma   90.00
#
_symmetry.space_group_name_H-M   'P 1'
#
loop_
_entity.id
_entity.type
_entity.pdbx_description
1 polymer ?
#
loop_
_entity_poly.entity_id
_entity_poly.type
_entity_poly.pdbx_seq_one_letter_code
_entity_poly.pdbx_strand_id
1 'polypeptide(L)'
;MIKTILVPTSGSGTDRTVFATALALGRTCSAHLHFLHVHFVPATAAPQVPQIEFWPGPVVYDALDSLRQQGEHLSAGAHRHFEEFCQVHRVEIRDSPGMAEVVTASFSEESDQPMTRLLSHARHSDLIVLGRRRNRDHLPARLIDTVLMESGRPIVIAPDAMPRDVASTIVVGWKESKEAAQALGAALPLLEKARRVVLLGVVEQGAPSRSAFDDLARQLVWHGIDAEDVLGQRPRSGGAR
;
A
#
# COMPACT_ATOMS: atom_id res chain seq x y z
N MET A 1 -9.19 -13.88 -4.80
CA MET A 1 -7.82 -14.32 -5.21
C MET A 1 -7.03 -13.06 -5.56
N ILE A 2 -5.79 -12.90 -5.08
CA ILE A 2 -4.92 -11.76 -5.40
C ILE A 2 -4.01 -12.18 -6.55
N LYS A 3 -4.12 -11.51 -7.70
CA LYS A 3 -3.34 -11.78 -8.91
C LYS A 3 -2.53 -10.58 -9.38
N THR A 4 -2.95 -9.38 -9.02
CA THR A 4 -2.27 -8.14 -9.38
C THR A 4 -2.05 -7.27 -8.15
N ILE A 5 -0.82 -6.82 -7.95
CA ILE A 5 -0.43 -5.97 -6.82
C ILE A 5 0.15 -4.68 -7.38
N LEU A 6 -0.49 -3.55 -7.11
CA LEU A 6 0.05 -2.23 -7.44
C LEU A 6 1.09 -1.80 -6.40
N VAL A 7 2.23 -1.34 -6.87
CA VAL A 7 3.37 -0.89 -6.07
C VAL A 7 3.78 0.50 -6.50
N PRO A 8 3.15 1.56 -5.98
CA PRO A 8 3.60 2.92 -6.25
C PRO A 8 5.02 3.14 -5.77
N THR A 9 5.86 3.71 -6.63
CA THR A 9 7.29 3.93 -6.36
C THR A 9 7.58 5.42 -6.24
N SER A 10 8.45 5.79 -5.31
CA SER A 10 8.84 7.18 -5.06
C SER A 10 10.17 7.57 -5.74
N GLY A 11 10.95 6.59 -6.18
CA GLY A 11 12.33 6.80 -6.62
C GLY A 11 13.30 7.07 -5.45
N SER A 12 12.84 6.93 -4.21
CA SER A 12 13.62 7.19 -3.00
C SER A 12 14.07 5.90 -2.30
N GLY A 13 14.94 6.03 -1.31
CA GLY A 13 15.46 4.88 -0.55
C GLY A 13 14.39 4.09 0.24
N THR A 14 13.18 4.64 0.40
CA THR A 14 12.05 3.97 1.08
C THR A 14 11.43 2.86 0.24
N ASP A 15 11.64 2.87 -1.08
CA ASP A 15 11.11 1.86 -2.00
C ASP A 15 11.54 0.44 -1.63
N ARG A 16 12.71 0.26 -1.00
CA ARG A 16 13.24 -1.06 -0.64
C ARG A 16 12.30 -1.90 0.23
N THR A 17 11.72 -1.30 1.27
CA THR A 17 10.81 -2.02 2.18
C THR A 17 9.46 -2.28 1.54
N VAL A 18 9.00 -1.36 0.68
CA VAL A 18 7.77 -1.51 -0.11
C VAL A 18 7.94 -2.67 -1.10
N PHE A 19 9.02 -2.69 -1.86
CA PHE A 19 9.33 -3.74 -2.84
C PHE A 19 9.48 -5.11 -2.19
N ALA A 20 10.19 -5.18 -1.05
CA ALA A 20 10.34 -6.44 -0.31
C ALA A 20 8.99 -6.96 0.22
N THR A 21 8.13 -6.06 0.70
CA THR A 21 6.79 -6.43 1.16
C THR A 21 5.93 -6.92 -0.01
N ALA A 22 5.94 -6.19 -1.14
CA ALA A 22 5.21 -6.57 -2.34
C ALA A 22 5.68 -7.93 -2.88
N LEU A 23 6.99 -8.18 -2.90
CA LEU A 23 7.55 -9.47 -3.33
C LEU A 23 7.11 -10.63 -2.45
N ALA A 24 7.14 -10.45 -1.14
CA ALA A 24 6.70 -11.48 -0.20
C ALA A 24 5.22 -11.84 -0.41
N LEU A 25 4.35 -10.83 -0.55
CA LEU A 25 2.94 -11.03 -0.87
C LEU A 25 2.74 -11.63 -2.27
N GLY A 26 3.49 -11.14 -3.25
CA GLY A 26 3.47 -11.66 -4.62
C GLY A 26 3.83 -13.14 -4.67
N ARG A 27 4.89 -13.57 -3.96
CA ARG A 27 5.27 -14.98 -3.84
C ARG A 27 4.19 -15.81 -3.16
N THR A 28 3.60 -15.29 -2.09
CA THR A 28 2.50 -15.97 -1.39
C THR A 28 1.29 -16.18 -2.29
N CYS A 29 0.97 -15.23 -3.17
CA CYS A 29 -0.23 -15.26 -4.01
C CYS A 29 0.03 -15.71 -5.46
N SER A 30 1.28 -15.90 -5.90
CA SER A 30 1.67 -16.03 -7.31
C SER A 30 1.07 -14.90 -8.14
N ALA A 31 1.38 -13.65 -7.72
CA ALA A 31 0.80 -12.44 -8.26
C ALA A 31 1.80 -11.66 -9.11
N HIS A 32 1.27 -10.90 -10.06
CA HIS A 32 2.02 -9.91 -10.84
C HIS A 32 2.18 -8.62 -10.03
N LEU A 33 3.40 -8.08 -10.01
CA LEU A 33 3.73 -6.82 -9.34
C LEU A 33 3.80 -5.70 -10.39
N HIS A 34 2.87 -4.76 -10.32
CA HIS A 34 2.89 -3.59 -11.19
C HIS A 34 3.52 -2.42 -10.44
N PHE A 35 4.75 -2.08 -10.77
CA PHE A 35 5.45 -0.92 -10.25
C PHE A 35 5.04 0.31 -11.03
N LEU A 36 4.54 1.32 -10.32
CA LEU A 36 4.04 2.56 -10.92
C LEU A 36 4.78 3.76 -10.34
N HIS A 37 5.54 4.44 -11.17
CA HIS A 37 6.07 5.77 -10.83
C HIS A 37 5.11 6.86 -11.29
N VAL A 38 4.76 7.76 -10.38
CA VAL A 38 3.87 8.87 -10.68
C VAL A 38 4.56 10.17 -10.29
N HIS A 39 4.65 11.10 -11.23
CA HIS A 39 5.26 12.40 -11.00
C HIS A 39 4.34 13.31 -10.19
N PHE A 40 4.54 13.34 -8.87
CA PHE A 40 3.86 14.31 -8.03
C PHE A 40 4.65 15.61 -7.99
N VAL A 41 4.13 16.64 -8.64
CA VAL A 41 4.66 17.99 -8.48
C VAL A 41 4.22 18.50 -7.10
N PRO A 42 5.15 18.95 -6.22
CA PRO A 42 4.77 19.52 -4.94
C PRO A 42 3.76 20.66 -5.12
N ALA A 43 2.71 20.69 -4.30
CA ALA A 43 1.67 21.72 -4.36
C ALA A 43 2.21 23.17 -4.18
N THR A 44 3.41 23.28 -3.59
CA THR A 44 4.17 24.53 -3.48
C THR A 44 4.78 25.00 -4.78
N ALA A 45 4.83 24.13 -5.80
CA ALA A 45 5.43 24.39 -7.09
C ALA A 45 4.45 24.86 -8.16
N ALA A 46 3.13 24.60 -7.97
CA ALA A 46 2.13 25.32 -8.72
C ALA A 46 1.97 26.69 -8.03
N PRO A 47 2.51 27.78 -8.58
CA PRO A 47 2.11 29.09 -8.08
C PRO A 47 0.58 29.12 -8.23
N GLN A 48 -0.15 29.34 -7.15
CA GLN A 48 -1.45 29.96 -7.23
C GLN A 48 -1.19 31.37 -7.76
N VAL A 49 -0.91 31.44 -9.07
CA VAL A 49 -0.79 32.72 -9.75
C VAL A 49 -2.20 33.27 -9.76
N PRO A 50 -2.51 34.29 -8.96
CA PRO A 50 -3.70 35.09 -9.27
C PRO A 50 -3.53 35.48 -10.74
N GLN A 51 -4.63 35.54 -11.50
CA GLN A 51 -4.64 36.01 -12.89
C GLN A 51 -4.22 37.49 -12.96
N ILE A 52 -2.96 37.75 -12.63
CA ILE A 52 -2.31 39.01 -12.85
C ILE A 52 -1.40 38.74 -14.04
N GLU A 53 -1.62 39.48 -15.11
CA GLU A 53 -0.83 39.49 -16.34
C GLU A 53 0.64 39.92 -16.07
N PHE A 54 1.31 39.19 -15.19
CA PHE A 54 2.74 39.40 -14.94
C PHE A 54 3.51 38.21 -15.52
N TRP A 55 4.35 38.51 -16.46
CA TRP A 55 5.39 37.64 -17.00
C TRP A 55 6.17 36.99 -15.83
N PRO A 56 6.25 35.67 -15.73
CA PRO A 56 6.98 35.03 -14.62
C PRO A 56 8.44 35.48 -14.66
N GLY A 57 8.92 36.07 -13.59
CA GLY A 57 10.33 36.52 -13.48
C GLY A 57 11.30 35.31 -13.47
N PRO A 58 12.60 35.57 -13.66
CA PRO A 58 13.66 34.56 -13.73
C PRO A 58 13.60 33.54 -12.58
N VAL A 59 13.27 33.98 -11.36
CA VAL A 59 13.17 33.15 -10.16
C VAL A 59 12.11 32.04 -10.27
N VAL A 60 11.01 32.29 -11.00
CA VAL A 60 9.95 31.29 -11.22
C VAL A 60 10.41 30.25 -12.23
N TYR A 61 11.15 30.66 -13.27
CA TYR A 61 11.71 29.71 -14.24
C TYR A 61 12.75 28.80 -13.60
N ASP A 62 13.64 29.34 -12.76
CA ASP A 62 14.65 28.56 -12.05
C ASP A 62 14.02 27.56 -11.08
N ALA A 63 12.94 27.98 -10.39
CA ALA A 63 12.19 27.09 -9.51
C ALA A 63 11.50 25.94 -10.29
N LEU A 64 10.89 26.23 -11.42
CA LEU A 64 10.26 25.23 -12.28
C LEU A 64 11.29 24.25 -12.88
N ASP A 65 12.43 24.75 -13.32
CA ASP A 65 13.53 23.91 -13.83
C ASP A 65 14.10 23.00 -12.75
N SER A 66 14.29 23.51 -11.53
CA SER A 66 14.74 22.70 -10.39
C SER A 66 13.77 21.58 -10.07
N LEU A 67 12.47 21.86 -10.13
CA LEU A 67 11.42 20.84 -9.90
C LEU A 67 11.38 19.81 -11.01
N ARG A 68 11.54 20.20 -12.26
CA ARG A 68 11.64 19.30 -13.40
C ARG A 68 12.84 18.36 -13.26
N GLN A 69 14.02 18.91 -12.97
CA GLN A 69 15.24 18.13 -12.75
C GLN A 69 15.08 17.15 -11.58
N GLN A 70 14.43 17.57 -10.50
CA GLN A 70 14.14 16.69 -9.37
C GLN A 70 13.19 15.57 -9.78
N GLY A 71 12.14 15.86 -10.57
CA GLY A 71 11.23 14.85 -11.10
C GLY A 71 11.94 13.83 -11.98
N GLU A 72 12.78 14.28 -12.91
CA GLU A 72 13.59 13.42 -13.78
C GLU A 72 14.56 12.53 -12.97
N HIS A 73 15.16 13.07 -11.91
CA HIS A 73 16.04 12.31 -11.03
C HIS A 73 15.28 11.21 -10.26
N LEU A 74 14.07 11.51 -9.76
CA LEU A 74 13.22 10.53 -9.04
C LEU A 74 12.73 9.45 -10.00
N SER A 75 12.33 9.80 -11.22
CA SER A 75 11.95 8.86 -12.26
C SER A 75 13.09 7.89 -12.60
N ALA A 76 14.26 8.42 -12.92
CA ALA A 76 15.45 7.60 -13.18
C ALA A 76 15.81 6.74 -11.96
N GLY A 77 15.61 7.24 -10.75
CA GLY A 77 15.77 6.49 -9.49
C GLY A 77 14.78 5.34 -9.39
N ALA A 78 13.50 5.58 -9.66
CA ALA A 78 12.45 4.58 -9.59
C ALA A 78 12.68 3.42 -10.57
N HIS A 79 13.01 3.76 -11.81
CA HIS A 79 13.32 2.76 -12.85
C HIS A 79 14.54 1.92 -12.47
N ARG A 80 15.64 2.54 -12.05
CA ARG A 80 16.83 1.83 -11.61
C ARG A 80 16.56 0.91 -10.41
N HIS A 81 15.82 1.38 -9.39
CA HIS A 81 15.46 0.55 -8.23
C HIS A 81 14.61 -0.65 -8.65
N PHE A 82 13.72 -0.48 -9.63
CA PHE A 82 12.93 -1.57 -10.17
C PHE A 82 13.79 -2.61 -10.89
N GLU A 83 14.70 -2.18 -11.77
CA GLU A 83 15.60 -3.09 -12.51
C GLU A 83 16.52 -3.86 -11.56
N GLU A 84 17.18 -3.15 -10.63
CA GLU A 84 18.04 -3.76 -9.61
C GLU A 84 17.26 -4.78 -8.75
N PHE A 85 16.04 -4.43 -8.36
CA PHE A 85 15.17 -5.32 -7.61
C PHE A 85 14.83 -6.60 -8.39
N CYS A 86 14.40 -6.48 -9.64
CA CYS A 86 14.08 -7.63 -10.48
C CYS A 86 15.30 -8.52 -10.69
N GLN A 87 16.46 -7.94 -10.94
CA GLN A 87 17.72 -8.67 -11.11
C GLN A 87 18.13 -9.42 -9.83
N VAL A 88 18.17 -8.74 -8.68
CA VAL A 88 18.59 -9.31 -7.39
C VAL A 88 17.66 -10.44 -6.96
N HIS A 89 16.37 -10.27 -7.14
CA HIS A 89 15.35 -11.22 -6.68
C HIS A 89 14.93 -12.23 -7.74
N ARG A 90 15.51 -12.15 -8.95
CA ARG A 90 15.22 -13.00 -10.12
C ARG A 90 13.72 -13.01 -10.46
N VAL A 91 13.12 -11.82 -10.48
CA VAL A 91 11.73 -11.63 -10.89
C VAL A 91 11.70 -11.40 -12.40
N GLU A 92 10.88 -12.18 -13.10
CA GLU A 92 10.70 -12.03 -14.54
C GLU A 92 9.95 -10.72 -14.83
N ILE A 93 10.52 -9.89 -15.71
CA ILE A 93 9.84 -8.69 -16.20
C ILE A 93 8.92 -9.11 -17.35
N ARG A 94 7.64 -8.76 -17.23
CA ARG A 94 6.61 -9.12 -18.20
C ARG A 94 5.60 -8.01 -18.35
N ASP A 95 5.50 -7.45 -19.53
CA ASP A 95 4.57 -6.34 -19.84
C ASP A 95 3.22 -6.83 -20.37
N SER A 96 3.12 -8.11 -20.74
CA SER A 96 1.88 -8.67 -21.27
C SER A 96 1.15 -9.50 -20.21
N PRO A 97 -0.18 -9.35 -20.09
CA PRO A 97 -1.00 -10.18 -19.21
C PRO A 97 -0.83 -11.67 -19.56
N GLY A 98 -0.78 -12.50 -18.53
CA GLY A 98 -0.69 -13.95 -18.70
C GLY A 98 -0.82 -14.65 -17.36
N MET A 99 -1.30 -15.90 -17.38
CA MET A 99 -1.28 -16.72 -16.18
C MET A 99 0.17 -17.08 -15.88
N ALA A 100 0.65 -16.65 -14.72
CA ALA A 100 1.95 -17.02 -14.20
C ALA A 100 1.78 -17.80 -12.91
N GLU A 101 2.52 -18.90 -12.79
CA GLU A 101 2.61 -19.68 -11.54
C GLU A 101 3.65 -19.06 -10.60
N VAL A 102 4.46 -18.17 -11.11
CA VAL A 102 5.52 -17.45 -10.39
C VAL A 102 5.25 -15.95 -10.38
N VAL A 103 5.94 -15.24 -9.49
CA VAL A 103 5.89 -13.77 -9.46
C VAL A 103 6.50 -13.20 -10.72
N THR A 104 5.80 -12.26 -11.33
CA THR A 104 6.29 -11.45 -12.45
C THR A 104 6.15 -9.98 -12.11
N ALA A 105 6.81 -9.10 -12.85
CA ALA A 105 6.78 -7.67 -12.60
C ALA A 105 6.70 -6.86 -13.91
N SER A 106 6.08 -5.68 -13.83
CA SER A 106 6.13 -4.66 -14.87
C SER A 106 6.37 -3.28 -14.25
N PHE A 107 6.83 -2.34 -15.07
CA PHE A 107 7.03 -0.95 -14.66
C PHE A 107 6.29 -0.02 -15.59
N SER A 108 5.65 0.99 -15.04
CA SER A 108 5.07 2.09 -15.81
C SER A 108 5.30 3.41 -15.12
N GLU A 109 5.25 4.47 -15.91
CA GLU A 109 5.45 5.84 -15.47
C GLU A 109 4.31 6.72 -15.99
N GLU A 110 3.79 7.58 -15.12
CA GLU A 110 2.69 8.49 -15.41
C GLU A 110 3.06 9.89 -14.96
N SER A 111 2.96 10.86 -15.85
CA SER A 111 3.31 12.26 -15.58
C SER A 111 2.11 13.21 -15.57
N ASP A 112 1.02 12.82 -16.21
CA ASP A 112 -0.19 13.64 -16.29
C ASP A 112 -1.21 13.23 -15.23
N GLN A 113 -1.83 14.21 -14.58
CA GLN A 113 -2.87 14.00 -13.56
C GLN A 113 -2.52 12.89 -12.53
N PRO A 114 -1.43 13.05 -11.79
CA PRO A 114 -0.79 11.95 -11.05
C PRO A 114 -1.73 11.20 -10.11
N MET A 115 -2.59 11.87 -9.36
CA MET A 115 -3.53 11.21 -8.45
C MET A 115 -4.61 10.45 -9.22
N THR A 116 -5.14 11.02 -10.30
CA THR A 116 -6.15 10.38 -11.15
C THR A 116 -5.60 9.11 -11.79
N ARG A 117 -4.36 9.17 -12.29
CA ARG A 117 -3.68 8.00 -12.87
C ARG A 117 -3.42 6.92 -11.84
N LEU A 118 -2.87 7.30 -10.68
CA LEU A 118 -2.67 6.36 -9.58
C LEU A 118 -3.97 5.65 -9.18
N LEU A 119 -5.06 6.39 -8.99
CA LEU A 119 -6.35 5.81 -8.65
C LEU A 119 -6.92 4.93 -9.76
N SER A 120 -6.67 5.27 -11.02
CA SER A 120 -7.04 4.41 -12.15
C SER A 120 -6.33 3.05 -12.07
N HIS A 121 -5.01 3.04 -11.93
CA HIS A 121 -4.23 1.80 -11.76
C HIS A 121 -4.64 1.04 -10.50
N ALA A 122 -4.88 1.75 -9.39
CA ALA A 122 -5.32 1.17 -8.13
C ALA A 122 -6.64 0.39 -8.29
N ARG A 123 -7.63 0.95 -8.98
CA ARG A 123 -8.93 0.31 -9.22
C ARG A 123 -8.85 -0.97 -10.04
N HIS A 124 -7.83 -1.11 -10.90
CA HIS A 124 -7.60 -2.30 -11.72
C HIS A 124 -6.68 -3.33 -11.07
N SER A 125 -6.22 -3.08 -9.85
CA SER A 125 -5.38 -4.01 -9.07
C SER A 125 -6.20 -4.71 -7.99
N ASP A 126 -5.76 -5.87 -7.53
CA ASP A 126 -6.43 -6.60 -6.44
C ASP A 126 -5.96 -6.12 -5.07
N LEU A 127 -4.71 -5.65 -4.97
CA LEU A 127 -4.07 -5.20 -3.76
C LEU A 127 -3.13 -4.04 -4.06
N ILE A 128 -2.97 -3.12 -3.13
CA ILE A 128 -2.04 -1.99 -3.23
C ILE A 128 -1.05 -2.09 -2.08
N VAL A 129 0.26 -1.95 -2.36
CA VAL A 129 1.29 -1.89 -1.32
C VAL A 129 1.88 -0.50 -1.29
N LEU A 130 1.72 0.20 -0.16
CA LEU A 130 2.23 1.55 0.06
C LEU A 130 3.27 1.56 1.17
N GLY A 131 4.24 2.45 1.09
CA GLY A 131 5.16 2.74 2.18
C GLY A 131 4.52 3.65 3.23
N ARG A 132 5.03 3.61 4.47
CA ARG A 132 4.73 4.66 5.46
C ARG A 132 5.32 5.97 4.98
N ARG A 133 4.54 7.04 5.11
CA ARG A 133 5.02 8.39 4.80
C ARG A 133 6.19 8.77 5.71
N ARG A 134 7.29 9.20 5.10
CA ARG A 134 8.39 9.89 5.78
C ARG A 134 8.52 11.31 5.26
N ASN A 135 9.04 12.24 6.07
CA ASN A 135 9.18 13.65 5.69
C ASN A 135 10.05 13.90 4.43
N ARG A 136 10.76 12.89 3.96
CA ARG A 136 11.63 12.94 2.76
C ARG A 136 11.03 12.25 1.54
N ASP A 137 9.86 11.65 1.68
CA ASP A 137 9.17 11.03 0.56
C ASP A 137 8.45 12.14 -0.21
N HIS A 138 8.71 12.25 -1.49
CA HIS A 138 8.09 13.23 -2.38
C HIS A 138 6.62 12.87 -2.70
N LEU A 139 6.01 12.03 -1.88
CA LEU A 139 4.63 11.61 -2.02
C LEU A 139 3.67 12.59 -1.32
N PRO A 140 2.46 12.80 -1.85
CA PRO A 140 1.46 13.67 -1.25
C PRO A 140 1.14 13.28 0.19
N ALA A 141 0.93 14.28 1.04
CA ALA A 141 0.67 14.10 2.47
C ALA A 141 -0.52 13.17 2.76
N ARG A 142 -1.53 13.18 1.90
CA ARG A 142 -2.79 12.44 2.05
C ARG A 142 -2.91 11.25 1.09
N LEU A 143 -1.78 10.79 0.53
CA LEU A 143 -1.80 9.71 -0.46
C LEU A 143 -2.50 8.46 0.06
N ILE A 144 -2.13 7.99 1.25
CA ILE A 144 -2.71 6.78 1.85
C ILE A 144 -4.22 6.96 2.07
N ASP A 145 -4.61 8.10 2.65
CA ASP A 145 -6.03 8.39 2.92
C ASP A 145 -6.84 8.44 1.62
N THR A 146 -6.31 9.12 0.59
CA THR A 146 -6.99 9.23 -0.71
C THR A 146 -7.12 7.87 -1.38
N VAL A 147 -6.03 7.09 -1.43
CA VAL A 147 -6.07 5.76 -2.05
C VAL A 147 -7.02 4.83 -1.28
N LEU A 148 -7.01 4.87 0.06
CA LEU A 148 -7.91 4.07 0.89
C LEU A 148 -9.38 4.39 0.63
N MET A 149 -9.72 5.68 0.55
CA MET A 149 -11.11 6.12 0.42
C MET A 149 -11.65 6.02 -1.01
N GLU A 150 -10.79 6.16 -2.02
CA GLU A 150 -11.23 6.34 -3.41
C GLU A 150 -10.89 5.17 -4.34
N SER A 151 -9.99 4.26 -3.97
CA SER A 151 -9.65 3.12 -4.83
C SER A 151 -10.65 1.98 -4.74
N GLY A 152 -11.28 1.78 -3.57
CA GLY A 152 -12.12 0.61 -3.28
C GLY A 152 -11.33 -0.70 -3.20
N ARG A 153 -10.02 -0.62 -3.01
CA ARG A 153 -9.12 -1.79 -2.94
C ARG A 153 -8.43 -1.90 -1.59
N PRO A 154 -8.10 -3.11 -1.15
CA PRO A 154 -7.34 -3.32 0.06
C PRO A 154 -5.92 -2.75 -0.08
N ILE A 155 -5.41 -2.23 1.03
CA ILE A 155 -4.08 -1.62 1.09
C ILE A 155 -3.25 -2.36 2.13
N VAL A 156 -2.01 -2.66 1.79
CA VAL A 156 -0.97 -3.07 2.73
C VAL A 156 0.01 -1.92 2.92
N ILE A 157 0.27 -1.56 4.17
CA ILE A 157 1.31 -0.58 4.51
C ILE A 157 2.58 -1.33 4.87
N ALA A 158 3.61 -1.15 4.06
CA ALA A 158 4.92 -1.75 4.28
C ALA A 158 5.53 -1.23 5.60
N PRO A 159 6.23 -2.09 6.36
CA PRO A 159 6.92 -1.69 7.57
C PRO A 159 8.15 -0.82 7.26
N ASP A 160 8.63 -0.09 8.26
CA ASP A 160 9.86 0.71 8.12
C ASP A 160 11.12 -0.14 8.05
N ALA A 161 11.10 -1.32 8.66
CA ALA A 161 12.19 -2.29 8.61
C ALA A 161 11.91 -3.36 7.55
N MET A 162 12.99 -3.95 7.00
CA MET A 162 12.86 -5.06 6.06
C MET A 162 12.03 -6.19 6.67
N PRO A 163 10.96 -6.63 6.00
CA PRO A 163 10.11 -7.70 6.51
C PRO A 163 10.90 -9.02 6.50
N ARG A 164 10.90 -9.72 7.64
CA ARG A 164 11.55 -11.05 7.75
C ARG A 164 10.61 -12.16 7.29
N ASP A 165 9.34 -12.01 7.62
CA ASP A 165 8.30 -12.98 7.31
C ASP A 165 6.97 -12.23 7.18
N VAL A 166 6.43 -12.20 5.97
CA VAL A 166 5.16 -11.52 5.68
C VAL A 166 4.07 -12.56 5.62
N ALA A 167 2.99 -12.31 6.34
CA ALA A 167 1.79 -13.13 6.37
C ALA A 167 1.93 -14.54 7.01
N SER A 168 3.01 -14.86 7.72
CA SER A 168 3.05 -16.12 8.48
C SER A 168 2.19 -16.08 9.76
N THR A 169 2.17 -14.94 10.44
CA THR A 169 1.24 -14.67 11.53
C THR A 169 0.44 -13.42 11.20
N ILE A 170 -0.86 -13.57 11.15
CA ILE A 170 -1.77 -12.45 10.85
C ILE A 170 -2.65 -12.19 12.06
N VAL A 171 -2.68 -10.94 12.50
CA VAL A 171 -3.58 -10.49 13.57
C VAL A 171 -4.72 -9.71 12.93
N VAL A 172 -5.92 -10.17 13.12
CA VAL A 172 -7.16 -9.53 12.66
C VAL A 172 -7.72 -8.68 13.79
N GLY A 173 -7.56 -7.37 13.72
CA GLY A 173 -8.26 -6.44 14.60
C GLY A 173 -9.73 -6.34 14.19
N TRP A 174 -10.63 -6.90 15.01
CA TRP A 174 -12.05 -6.98 14.68
C TRP A 174 -12.89 -5.95 15.40
N LYS A 175 -13.70 -5.26 14.63
CA LYS A 175 -14.83 -4.46 15.08
C LYS A 175 -16.02 -4.80 14.18
N GLU A 176 -17.20 -4.96 14.73
CA GLU A 176 -18.39 -5.25 13.95
C GLU A 176 -18.81 -4.03 13.11
N SER A 177 -18.28 -3.96 11.88
CA SER A 177 -18.57 -2.90 10.91
C SER A 177 -18.43 -3.42 9.48
N LYS A 178 -19.03 -2.71 8.54
CA LYS A 178 -18.93 -3.04 7.10
C LYS A 178 -17.49 -2.99 6.60
N GLU A 179 -16.69 -2.05 7.10
CA GLU A 179 -15.29 -1.85 6.72
C GLU A 179 -14.44 -3.04 7.19
N ALA A 180 -14.66 -3.51 8.42
CA ALA A 180 -13.97 -4.69 8.94
C ALA A 180 -14.36 -5.96 8.16
N ALA A 181 -15.64 -6.13 7.82
CA ALA A 181 -16.10 -7.25 7.01
C ALA A 181 -15.47 -7.22 5.60
N GLN A 182 -15.40 -6.04 4.96
CA GLN A 182 -14.74 -5.87 3.67
C GLN A 182 -13.24 -6.17 3.75
N ALA A 183 -12.57 -5.64 4.79
CA ALA A 183 -11.14 -5.89 5.00
C ALA A 183 -10.83 -7.36 5.23
N LEU A 184 -11.65 -8.04 6.03
CA LEU A 184 -11.52 -9.48 6.26
C LEU A 184 -11.69 -10.28 4.97
N GLY A 185 -12.76 -10.00 4.20
CA GLY A 185 -13.00 -10.66 2.91
C GLY A 185 -11.85 -10.48 1.92
N ALA A 186 -11.26 -9.28 1.88
CA ALA A 186 -10.10 -9.00 1.05
C ALA A 186 -8.82 -9.71 1.55
N ALA A 187 -8.71 -9.95 2.86
CA ALA A 187 -7.56 -10.62 3.47
C ALA A 187 -7.62 -12.15 3.39
N LEU A 188 -8.78 -12.76 3.13
CA LEU A 188 -8.95 -14.23 3.10
C LEU A 188 -7.86 -14.96 2.33
N PRO A 189 -7.43 -14.53 1.11
CA PRO A 189 -6.38 -15.22 0.37
C PRO A 189 -5.01 -15.25 1.07
N LEU A 190 -4.77 -14.33 2.02
CA LEU A 190 -3.57 -14.30 2.85
C LEU A 190 -3.78 -15.10 4.13
N LEU A 191 -4.96 -15.02 4.73
CA LEU A 191 -5.32 -15.75 5.94
C LEU A 191 -5.28 -17.27 5.73
N GLU A 192 -5.78 -17.76 4.59
CA GLU A 192 -5.74 -19.18 4.18
C GLU A 192 -4.31 -19.73 4.10
N LYS A 193 -3.31 -18.86 3.86
CA LYS A 193 -1.91 -19.25 3.75
C LYS A 193 -1.08 -18.96 5.00
N ALA A 194 -1.67 -18.28 5.96
CA ALA A 194 -1.02 -17.99 7.23
C ALA A 194 -0.80 -19.25 8.06
N ARG A 195 0.33 -19.31 8.76
CA ARG A 195 0.57 -20.40 9.74
C ARG A 195 -0.25 -20.21 11.02
N ARG A 196 -0.53 -18.94 11.34
CA ARG A 196 -1.24 -18.55 12.53
C ARG A 196 -2.12 -17.35 12.27
N VAL A 197 -3.38 -17.45 12.66
CA VAL A 197 -4.33 -16.33 12.61
C VAL A 197 -4.81 -16.03 14.01
N VAL A 198 -4.76 -14.77 14.42
CA VAL A 198 -5.19 -14.32 15.75
C VAL A 198 -6.29 -13.29 15.58
N LEU A 199 -7.43 -13.51 16.18
CA LEU A 199 -8.51 -12.53 16.29
C LEU A 199 -8.29 -11.66 17.52
N LEU A 200 -8.17 -10.36 17.33
CA LEU A 200 -7.98 -9.40 18.41
C LEU A 200 -9.19 -8.47 18.52
N GLY A 201 -9.81 -8.47 19.66
CA GLY A 201 -10.87 -7.53 20.01
C GLY A 201 -10.50 -6.72 21.24
N VAL A 202 -10.90 -5.45 21.26
CA VAL A 202 -10.74 -4.58 22.42
C VAL A 202 -12.12 -4.32 23.00
N VAL A 203 -12.31 -4.63 24.28
CA VAL A 203 -13.56 -4.37 24.99
C VAL A 203 -13.66 -2.87 25.30
N GLU A 204 -14.45 -2.15 24.52
CA GLU A 204 -14.87 -0.75 24.73
C GLU A 204 -16.42 -0.70 24.81
N GLN A 205 -16.98 0.45 25.14
CA GLN A 205 -18.44 0.64 24.98
C GLN A 205 -18.79 0.50 23.50
N GLY A 206 -19.60 -0.54 23.16
CA GLY A 206 -19.90 -0.95 21.77
C GLY A 206 -18.92 -1.96 21.18
N ALA A 207 -18.10 -2.61 22.02
CA ALA A 207 -17.27 -3.75 21.58
C ALA A 207 -18.13 -4.91 21.08
N PRO A 208 -17.61 -5.71 20.13
CA PRO A 208 -18.25 -6.93 19.70
C PRO A 208 -18.47 -7.84 20.92
N SER A 209 -19.66 -8.41 21.02
CA SER A 209 -19.97 -9.40 22.05
C SER A 209 -19.11 -10.66 21.86
N ARG A 210 -18.92 -11.43 22.90
CA ARG A 210 -18.24 -12.74 22.79
C ARG A 210 -18.84 -13.59 21.66
N SER A 211 -20.18 -13.56 21.54
CA SER A 211 -20.88 -14.27 20.47
C SER A 211 -20.49 -13.82 19.06
N ALA A 212 -20.25 -12.52 18.84
CA ALA A 212 -19.81 -12.01 17.53
C ALA A 212 -18.41 -12.52 17.16
N PHE A 213 -17.52 -12.69 18.15
CA PHE A 213 -16.23 -13.35 17.91
C PHE A 213 -16.37 -14.83 17.59
N ASP A 214 -17.24 -15.56 18.31
CA ASP A 214 -17.49 -16.96 18.06
C ASP A 214 -18.13 -17.17 16.68
N ASP A 215 -18.99 -16.24 16.23
CA ASP A 215 -19.56 -16.25 14.87
C ASP A 215 -18.49 -16.01 13.80
N LEU A 216 -17.59 -15.04 14.03
CA LEU A 216 -16.48 -14.76 13.14
C LEU A 216 -15.51 -15.95 13.05
N ALA A 217 -15.14 -16.54 14.18
CA ALA A 217 -14.27 -17.72 14.21
C ALA A 217 -14.90 -18.88 13.43
N ARG A 218 -16.20 -19.15 13.63
CA ARG A 218 -16.93 -20.16 12.84
C ARG A 218 -16.93 -19.86 11.35
N GLN A 219 -17.08 -18.60 10.95
CA GLN A 219 -16.99 -18.22 9.54
C GLN A 219 -15.61 -18.54 8.96
N LEU A 220 -14.53 -18.25 9.69
CA LEU A 220 -13.17 -18.54 9.25
C LEU A 220 -12.90 -20.04 9.10
N VAL A 221 -13.49 -20.88 9.94
CA VAL A 221 -13.38 -22.34 9.80
C VAL A 221 -13.95 -22.85 8.46
N TRP A 222 -15.00 -22.23 7.90
CA TRP A 222 -15.48 -22.56 6.56
C TRP A 222 -14.45 -22.29 5.45
N HIS A 223 -13.48 -21.42 5.71
CA HIS A 223 -12.33 -21.14 4.83
C HIS A 223 -11.08 -21.97 5.19
N GLY A 224 -11.22 -22.95 6.10
CA GLY A 224 -10.09 -23.75 6.56
C GLY A 224 -9.13 -23.01 7.49
N ILE A 225 -9.55 -21.89 8.07
CA ILE A 225 -8.73 -21.05 8.94
C ILE A 225 -9.12 -21.31 10.39
N ASP A 226 -8.17 -21.88 11.16
CA ASP A 226 -8.29 -22.02 12.61
C ASP A 226 -7.67 -20.80 13.28
N ALA A 227 -8.50 -19.94 13.87
CA ALA A 227 -8.06 -18.68 14.42
C ALA A 227 -8.11 -18.70 15.96
N GLU A 228 -7.01 -18.29 16.58
CA GLU A 228 -6.95 -18.07 18.02
C GLU A 228 -7.63 -16.74 18.38
N ASP A 229 -8.46 -16.71 19.41
CA ASP A 229 -9.11 -15.49 19.87
C ASP A 229 -8.40 -14.88 21.08
N VAL A 230 -8.18 -13.57 21.02
CA VAL A 230 -7.65 -12.78 22.12
C VAL A 230 -8.55 -11.58 22.38
N LEU A 231 -9.27 -11.61 23.49
CA LEU A 231 -10.05 -10.47 23.96
C LEU A 231 -9.22 -9.66 24.96
N GLY A 232 -8.67 -8.54 24.52
CA GLY A 232 -7.89 -7.61 25.35
C GLY A 232 -8.81 -6.65 26.11
N GLN A 233 -8.57 -6.45 27.42
CA GLN A 233 -9.13 -5.32 28.13
C GLN A 233 -8.20 -4.11 27.97
N ARG A 234 -8.78 -2.95 27.64
CA ARG A 234 -8.00 -1.70 27.63
C ARG A 234 -7.48 -1.44 29.05
N PRO A 235 -6.19 -1.19 29.27
CA PRO A 235 -5.73 -0.75 30.58
C PRO A 235 -6.51 0.52 30.93
N ARG A 236 -7.15 0.55 32.11
CA ARG A 236 -7.79 1.76 32.62
C ARG A 236 -6.73 2.85 32.62
N SER A 237 -6.95 3.90 31.85
CA SER A 237 -6.14 5.12 31.97
C SER A 237 -6.27 5.59 33.40
N GLY A 238 -5.22 5.39 34.22
CA GLY A 238 -5.15 5.92 35.55
C GLY A 238 -5.34 7.43 35.48
N GLY A 239 -6.43 7.93 36.00
CA GLY A 239 -6.64 9.34 36.16
C GLY A 239 -5.52 9.88 37.04
N ALA A 240 -4.59 10.61 36.44
CA ALA A 240 -3.72 11.49 37.20
C ALA A 240 -4.61 12.64 37.72
N ARG A 241 -4.77 12.69 39.03
CA ARG A 241 -5.27 13.88 39.76
C ARG A 241 -4.15 14.91 39.84
#